data_d5f9b24910568b8373f8c690064cac4a
#
_entry.id   d5f9b24910568b8373f8c690064cac4a
#
_cell.length_a   1.000
_cell.length_b   1.000
_cell.length_c   1.000
_cell.angle_alpha   90.00
_cell.angle_beta   90.00
_cell.angle_gamma   90.00
#
_symmetry.space_group_name_H-M   'P 1'
#
loop_
_entity.id
_entity.type
_entity.pdbx_description
1 polymer ?
#
loop_
_entity_poly.entity_id
_entity_poly.type
_entity_poly.pdbx_seq_one_letter_code
_entity_poly.pdbx_strand_id
1 'polypeptide(L)'
;PAYMPKDMIFEMETSYKYIFKGEKDYLPFMEIRELHSSIKFQNINIETFKHNHGSIDVQTYRIGNFAYSTDLKKFYDNDIDKLRNLDLWIVGLLRDDEHPSHAGYDKIIEYINYIKPKKTIFTHMTALLDEKLLKSKCPKNVFPGYDGQIIEI
;
A
#
# COMPACT_ATOMS: atom_id res chain seq x y z
N PRO A 1 11.75 3.82 15.29
CA PRO A 1 12.16 2.63 14.55
C PRO A 1 11.63 2.65 13.12
N ALA A 2 12.32 1.95 12.20
CA ALA A 2 11.87 1.63 10.85
C ALA A 2 11.51 0.14 10.81
N TYR A 3 10.26 -0.17 10.50
CA TYR A 3 9.80 -1.54 10.37
C TYR A 3 9.92 -1.99 8.92
N MET A 4 10.53 -3.14 8.67
CA MET A 4 10.68 -3.68 7.32
C MET A 4 10.70 -5.21 7.31
N PRO A 5 10.32 -5.85 6.19
CA PRO A 5 10.43 -7.30 6.04
C PRO A 5 11.86 -7.79 6.26
N LYS A 6 12.00 -8.99 6.83
CA LYS A 6 13.30 -9.58 7.19
C LYS A 6 14.26 -9.66 6.01
N ASP A 7 13.75 -9.98 4.85
CA ASP A 7 14.50 -10.12 3.60
C ASP A 7 15.09 -8.79 3.08
N MET A 8 14.53 -7.63 3.50
CA MET A 8 15.05 -6.30 3.15
C MET A 8 16.10 -5.76 4.14
N ILE A 9 16.18 -6.30 5.35
CA ILE A 9 17.00 -5.72 6.43
C ILE A 9 18.47 -5.62 6.02
N PHE A 10 19.04 -6.70 5.47
CA PHE A 10 20.45 -6.73 5.08
C PHE A 10 20.77 -5.69 4.00
N GLU A 11 19.94 -5.57 2.99
CA GLU A 11 20.11 -4.60 1.91
C GLU A 11 20.03 -3.17 2.43
N MET A 12 19.05 -2.87 3.27
CA MET A 12 18.85 -1.55 3.86
C MET A 12 19.99 -1.16 4.79
N GLU A 13 20.47 -2.08 5.64
CA GLU A 13 21.64 -1.84 6.49
C GLU A 13 22.94 -1.64 5.70
N THR A 14 23.05 -2.26 4.53
CA THR A 14 24.22 -2.13 3.66
C THR A 14 24.18 -0.83 2.87
N SER A 15 23.07 -0.55 2.21
CA SER A 15 22.91 0.62 1.33
C SER A 15 22.81 1.94 2.11
N TYR A 16 22.23 1.89 3.31
CA TYR A 16 22.00 3.05 4.18
C TYR A 16 22.69 2.90 5.55
N LYS A 17 23.92 2.37 5.54
CA LYS A 17 24.69 2.08 6.75
C LYS A 17 24.75 3.26 7.72
N TYR A 18 24.96 4.48 7.21
CA TYR A 18 25.05 5.68 8.04
C TYR A 18 23.76 5.98 8.83
N ILE A 19 22.59 5.56 8.31
CA ILE A 19 21.30 5.74 8.99
C ILE A 19 21.15 4.77 10.17
N PHE A 20 21.49 3.49 9.95
CA PHE A 20 21.17 2.39 10.87
C PHE A 20 22.34 1.96 11.75
N LYS A 21 23.58 2.08 11.29
CA LYS A 21 24.79 1.68 12.01
C LYS A 21 25.68 2.85 12.38
N GLY A 22 25.45 4.01 11.77
CA GLY A 22 26.31 5.17 11.91
C GLY A 22 27.62 5.02 11.13
N GLU A 23 28.39 6.08 11.13
CA GLU A 23 29.76 6.14 10.62
C GLU A 23 30.59 7.00 11.58
N LYS A 24 31.91 6.96 11.43
CA LYS A 24 32.95 7.53 12.29
C LYS A 24 32.54 8.71 13.20
N ASP A 25 31.86 9.73 12.66
CA ASP A 25 31.44 10.94 13.38
C ASP A 25 29.92 11.10 13.47
N TYR A 26 29.14 10.09 12.99
CA TYR A 26 27.70 10.10 12.95
C TYR A 26 27.12 8.90 13.68
N LEU A 27 26.37 9.15 14.74
CA LEU A 27 25.62 8.10 15.43
C LEU A 27 24.42 7.66 14.58
N PRO A 28 24.01 6.39 14.65
CA PRO A 28 22.80 5.94 13.99
C PRO A 28 21.58 6.69 14.56
N PHE A 29 20.67 7.11 13.72
CA PHE A 29 19.47 7.85 14.13
C PHE A 29 18.16 7.08 13.88
N MET A 30 18.23 5.90 13.26
CA MET A 30 17.12 4.99 13.11
C MET A 30 17.50 3.57 13.56
N GLU A 31 16.53 2.89 14.17
CA GLU A 31 16.62 1.48 14.56
C GLU A 31 15.75 0.66 13.59
N ILE A 32 16.31 -0.43 13.06
CA ILE A 32 15.54 -1.40 12.26
C ILE A 32 14.82 -2.37 13.19
N ARG A 33 13.57 -2.62 12.88
CA ARG A 33 12.77 -3.69 13.48
C ARG A 33 12.14 -4.54 12.39
N GLU A 34 12.12 -5.85 12.61
CA GLU A 34 11.46 -6.77 11.68
C GLU A 34 9.95 -6.51 11.67
N LEU A 35 9.40 -6.43 10.46
CA LEU A 35 7.97 -6.31 10.22
C LEU A 35 7.33 -7.69 10.27
N HIS A 36 6.51 -7.93 11.27
CA HIS A 36 5.68 -9.13 11.38
C HIS A 36 4.28 -8.87 10.81
N SER A 37 3.40 -9.90 10.87
CA SER A 37 2.01 -9.80 10.41
C SER A 37 1.17 -8.72 11.13
N SER A 38 1.65 -8.21 12.26
CA SER A 38 1.07 -7.06 12.95
C SER A 38 2.12 -6.29 13.72
N ILE A 39 1.90 -4.96 13.82
CA ILE A 39 2.68 -4.05 14.66
C ILE A 39 1.71 -3.32 15.57
N LYS A 40 2.06 -3.19 16.83
CA LYS A 40 1.35 -2.31 17.74
C LYS A 40 2.14 -1.02 17.93
N PHE A 41 1.54 0.09 17.53
CA PHE A 41 2.08 1.42 17.75
C PHE A 41 1.14 2.21 18.64
N GLN A 42 1.56 2.48 19.88
CA GLN A 42 0.68 3.03 20.94
C GLN A 42 -0.59 2.18 21.08
N ASN A 43 -1.76 2.75 20.84
CA ASN A 43 -3.06 2.07 20.89
C ASN A 43 -3.56 1.58 19.53
N ILE A 44 -2.76 1.76 18.47
CA ILE A 44 -3.11 1.40 17.10
C ILE A 44 -2.50 0.03 16.79
N ASN A 45 -3.32 -0.91 16.35
CA ASN A 45 -2.88 -2.18 15.78
C ASN A 45 -2.84 -2.05 14.26
N ILE A 46 -1.68 -2.31 13.66
CA ILE A 46 -1.45 -2.28 12.22
C ILE A 46 -1.22 -3.71 11.77
N GLU A 47 -2.16 -4.29 11.04
CA GLU A 47 -1.99 -5.59 10.41
C GLU A 47 -1.28 -5.42 9.06
N THR A 48 -0.38 -6.34 8.74
CA THR A 48 0.33 -6.33 7.47
C THR A 48 0.29 -7.68 6.79
N PHE A 49 0.21 -7.68 5.48
CA PHE A 49 0.30 -8.90 4.68
C PHE A 49 0.85 -8.57 3.29
N LYS A 50 1.55 -9.53 2.71
CA LYS A 50 2.20 -9.37 1.42
C LYS A 50 1.20 -9.41 0.27
N HIS A 51 1.52 -8.67 -0.78
CA HIS A 51 0.90 -8.82 -2.09
C HIS A 51 1.98 -8.72 -3.17
N ASN A 52 1.69 -9.24 -4.34
CA ASN A 52 2.64 -9.27 -5.45
C ASN A 52 2.76 -7.90 -6.13
N HIS A 53 3.99 -7.51 -6.45
CA HIS A 53 4.36 -6.36 -7.26
C HIS A 53 5.30 -6.80 -8.40
N GLY A 54 4.88 -7.74 -9.22
CA GLY A 54 5.71 -8.30 -10.30
C GLY A 54 6.77 -9.26 -9.77
N SER A 55 8.03 -8.86 -9.77
CA SER A 55 9.15 -9.69 -9.32
C SER A 55 9.42 -9.64 -7.81
N ILE A 56 8.78 -8.74 -7.09
CA ILE A 56 8.93 -8.55 -5.63
C ILE A 56 7.57 -8.54 -4.94
N ASP A 57 7.60 -8.68 -3.62
CA ASP A 57 6.43 -8.51 -2.77
C ASP A 57 6.46 -7.15 -2.07
N VAL A 58 5.28 -6.57 -1.90
CA VAL A 58 5.05 -5.33 -1.16
C VAL A 58 4.02 -5.57 -0.07
N GLN A 59 3.90 -4.66 0.89
CA GLN A 59 3.00 -4.81 2.02
C GLN A 59 1.71 -4.02 1.82
N THR A 60 0.58 -4.66 2.11
CA THR A 60 -0.67 -3.99 2.45
C THR A 60 -0.70 -3.75 3.95
N TYR A 61 -1.17 -2.58 4.35
CA TYR A 61 -1.38 -2.20 5.74
C TYR A 61 -2.87 -2.06 6.02
N ARG A 62 -3.32 -2.65 7.13
CA ARG A 62 -4.70 -2.51 7.62
C ARG A 62 -4.72 -1.97 9.03
N ILE A 63 -5.53 -0.96 9.27
CA ILE A 63 -5.75 -0.33 10.58
C ILE A 63 -7.26 -0.30 10.82
N GLY A 64 -7.77 -1.25 11.60
CA GLY A 64 -9.22 -1.38 11.81
C GLY A 64 -9.97 -1.55 10.49
N ASN A 65 -10.82 -0.58 10.14
CA ASN A 65 -11.61 -0.59 8.90
C ASN A 65 -10.98 0.24 7.75
N PHE A 66 -9.72 0.64 7.89
CA PHE A 66 -8.92 1.31 6.85
C PHE A 66 -7.85 0.36 6.31
N ALA A 67 -7.61 0.39 5.00
CA ALA A 67 -6.47 -0.28 4.40
C ALA A 67 -5.77 0.57 3.34
N TYR A 68 -4.45 0.35 3.21
CA TYR A 68 -3.57 0.98 2.22
C TYR A 68 -2.79 -0.09 1.46
N SER A 69 -2.98 -0.13 0.12
CA SER A 69 -2.30 -1.06 -0.77
C SER A 69 -1.76 -0.29 -1.98
N THR A 70 -0.46 -0.01 -2.01
CA THR A 70 0.19 0.60 -3.18
C THR A 70 0.99 -0.47 -3.93
N ASP A 71 1.38 -0.19 -5.17
CA ASP A 71 2.22 -1.09 -5.98
C ASP A 71 1.62 -2.50 -6.12
N LEU A 72 0.29 -2.56 -6.23
CA LEU A 72 -0.45 -3.82 -6.30
C LEU A 72 -0.51 -4.38 -7.71
N LYS A 73 0.01 -5.60 -7.94
CA LYS A 73 -0.26 -6.40 -9.13
C LYS A 73 -1.38 -7.40 -8.88
N LYS A 74 -1.27 -8.18 -7.81
CA LYS A 74 -2.29 -9.15 -7.40
C LYS A 74 -2.15 -9.51 -5.92
N PHE A 75 -3.27 -9.82 -5.28
CA PHE A 75 -3.25 -10.47 -3.98
C PHE A 75 -2.95 -11.95 -4.12
N TYR A 76 -2.38 -12.52 -3.07
CA TYR A 76 -2.28 -13.97 -2.92
C TYR A 76 -3.63 -14.56 -2.47
N ASP A 77 -3.84 -15.85 -2.74
CA ASP A 77 -5.06 -16.55 -2.39
C ASP A 77 -5.37 -16.39 -0.89
N ASN A 78 -6.61 -16.09 -0.57
CA ASN A 78 -7.15 -15.79 0.76
C ASN A 78 -6.69 -14.47 1.41
N ASP A 79 -5.64 -13.80 0.94
CA ASP A 79 -5.21 -12.53 1.54
C ASP A 79 -6.18 -11.38 1.23
N ILE A 80 -6.87 -11.43 0.11
CA ILE A 80 -7.89 -10.46 -0.25
C ILE A 80 -9.06 -10.44 0.77
N ASP A 81 -9.37 -11.56 1.41
CA ASP A 81 -10.43 -11.62 2.43
C ASP A 81 -10.10 -10.80 3.68
N LYS A 82 -8.83 -10.54 3.94
CA LYS A 82 -8.38 -9.63 4.99
C LYS A 82 -8.80 -8.17 4.74
N LEU A 83 -9.27 -7.84 3.53
CA LEU A 83 -9.76 -6.52 3.15
C LEU A 83 -11.30 -6.38 3.22
N ARG A 84 -12.00 -7.35 3.77
CA ARG A 84 -13.44 -7.23 3.97
C ARG A 84 -13.79 -6.22 5.08
N ASN A 85 -14.98 -5.65 4.99
CA ASN A 85 -15.55 -4.71 5.97
C ASN A 85 -14.72 -3.42 6.12
N LEU A 86 -14.12 -2.92 5.05
CA LEU A 86 -13.42 -1.64 5.06
C LEU A 86 -14.40 -0.47 4.92
N ASP A 87 -14.18 0.56 5.71
CA ASP A 87 -14.79 1.88 5.51
C ASP A 87 -14.04 2.65 4.42
N LEU A 88 -12.72 2.51 4.39
CA LEU A 88 -11.86 3.14 3.38
C LEU A 88 -10.78 2.18 2.89
N TRP A 89 -10.63 2.08 1.57
CA TRP A 89 -9.48 1.44 0.93
C TRP A 89 -8.75 2.46 0.05
N ILE A 90 -7.48 2.73 0.35
CA ILE A 90 -6.60 3.48 -0.55
C ILE A 90 -5.76 2.47 -1.32
N VAL A 91 -5.84 2.51 -2.65
CA VAL A 91 -5.19 1.53 -3.54
C VAL A 91 -4.49 2.19 -4.70
N GLY A 92 -3.31 1.67 -5.05
CA GLY A 92 -2.56 2.13 -6.21
C GLY A 92 -3.25 1.78 -7.53
N LEU A 93 -3.40 2.79 -8.40
CA LEU A 93 -3.81 2.64 -9.79
C LEU A 93 -2.81 3.39 -10.68
N LEU A 94 -1.75 2.71 -11.12
CA LEU A 94 -0.68 3.33 -11.89
C LEU A 94 -1.17 3.92 -13.22
N ARG A 95 -1.97 3.13 -13.96
CA ARG A 95 -2.52 3.44 -15.28
C ARG A 95 -3.75 2.59 -15.58
N ASP A 96 -4.42 2.87 -16.69
CA ASP A 96 -5.63 2.16 -17.10
C ASP A 96 -5.37 0.69 -17.43
N ASP A 97 -4.39 0.46 -18.30
CA ASP A 97 -3.99 -0.87 -18.74
C ASP A 97 -3.16 -1.61 -17.68
N GLU A 98 -3.13 -2.93 -17.76
CA GLU A 98 -2.23 -3.74 -16.94
C GLU A 98 -0.75 -3.43 -17.22
N HIS A 99 0.05 -3.54 -16.16
CA HIS A 99 1.51 -3.47 -16.22
C HIS A 99 2.11 -4.78 -15.66
N PRO A 100 3.33 -5.17 -16.04
CA PRO A 100 3.97 -6.36 -15.44
C PRO A 100 3.99 -6.38 -13.93
N SER A 101 4.10 -5.21 -13.27
CA SER A 101 4.15 -5.07 -11.81
C SER A 101 2.90 -4.41 -11.18
N HIS A 102 1.94 -3.90 -11.96
CA HIS A 102 0.75 -3.22 -11.44
C HIS A 102 -0.52 -3.76 -12.09
N ALA A 103 -1.58 -3.84 -11.30
CA ALA A 103 -2.92 -4.09 -11.81
C ALA A 103 -3.45 -2.89 -12.57
N GLY A 104 -4.15 -3.13 -13.67
CA GLY A 104 -4.90 -2.10 -14.39
C GLY A 104 -6.26 -1.82 -13.73
N TYR A 105 -6.96 -0.84 -14.28
CA TYR A 105 -8.25 -0.38 -13.76
C TYR A 105 -9.26 -1.52 -13.57
N ASP A 106 -9.47 -2.34 -14.59
CA ASP A 106 -10.48 -3.41 -14.56
C ASP A 106 -10.21 -4.41 -13.42
N LYS A 107 -8.93 -4.77 -13.20
CA LYS A 107 -8.55 -5.68 -12.11
C LYS A 107 -8.76 -5.05 -10.74
N ILE A 108 -8.49 -3.76 -10.58
CA ILE A 108 -8.78 -3.07 -9.31
C ILE A 108 -10.29 -2.97 -9.08
N ILE A 109 -11.10 -2.71 -10.10
CA ILE A 109 -12.57 -2.71 -10.00
C ILE A 109 -13.10 -4.11 -9.63
N GLU A 110 -12.52 -5.19 -10.17
CA GLU A 110 -12.86 -6.56 -9.76
C GLU A 110 -12.63 -6.75 -8.24
N TYR A 111 -11.48 -6.31 -7.72
CA TYR A 111 -11.20 -6.34 -6.29
C TYR A 111 -12.17 -5.49 -5.47
N ILE A 112 -12.50 -4.27 -5.92
CA ILE A 112 -13.49 -3.40 -5.25
C ILE A 112 -14.86 -4.10 -5.17
N ASN A 113 -15.30 -4.73 -6.25
CA ASN A 113 -16.56 -5.47 -6.29
C ASN A 113 -16.57 -6.69 -5.36
N TYR A 114 -15.42 -7.32 -5.13
CA TYR A 114 -15.28 -8.45 -4.21
C TYR A 114 -15.20 -8.00 -2.74
N ILE A 115 -14.34 -7.04 -2.43
CA ILE A 115 -14.10 -6.51 -1.08
C ILE A 115 -15.29 -5.70 -0.58
N LYS A 116 -15.92 -4.90 -1.45
CA LYS A 116 -17.02 -3.96 -1.19
C LYS A 116 -16.71 -2.94 -0.10
N PRO A 117 -15.60 -2.19 -0.20
CA PRO A 117 -15.32 -1.11 0.73
C PRO A 117 -16.38 -0.01 0.62
N LYS A 118 -16.69 0.69 1.72
CA LYS A 118 -17.63 1.82 1.66
C LYS A 118 -17.12 2.95 0.77
N LYS A 119 -15.81 3.18 0.77
CA LYS A 119 -15.12 4.18 -0.06
C LYS A 119 -13.77 3.67 -0.54
N THR A 120 -13.44 3.95 -1.79
CA THR A 120 -12.10 3.67 -2.36
C THR A 120 -11.49 4.95 -2.90
N ILE A 121 -10.20 5.14 -2.64
CA ILE A 121 -9.40 6.25 -3.21
C ILE A 121 -8.25 5.64 -4.02
N PHE A 122 -8.13 6.06 -5.26
CA PHE A 122 -6.97 5.73 -6.09
C PHE A 122 -5.79 6.63 -5.75
N THR A 123 -4.62 6.04 -5.66
CA THR A 123 -3.33 6.72 -5.47
C THR A 123 -2.31 6.19 -6.47
N HIS A 124 -1.08 6.70 -6.44
CA HIS A 124 0.01 6.23 -7.31
C HIS A 124 -0.30 6.36 -8.82
N MET A 125 -1.12 7.35 -9.17
CA MET A 125 -1.53 7.60 -10.55
C MET A 125 -0.43 8.33 -11.32
N THR A 126 -0.20 7.91 -12.57
CA THR A 126 0.69 8.61 -13.49
C THR A 126 -0.05 9.68 -14.30
N ALA A 127 0.70 10.56 -14.95
CA ALA A 127 0.16 11.57 -15.87
C ALA A 127 -0.57 10.96 -17.10
N LEU A 128 -0.49 9.65 -17.31
CA LEU A 128 -1.23 8.95 -18.36
C LEU A 128 -2.72 8.75 -18.02
N LEU A 129 -3.10 8.92 -16.76
CA LEU A 129 -4.50 8.86 -16.29
C LEU A 129 -5.12 10.26 -16.32
N ASP A 130 -6.05 10.49 -17.24
CA ASP A 130 -6.87 11.69 -17.22
C ASP A 130 -7.86 11.61 -16.05
N GLU A 131 -7.75 12.55 -15.10
CA GLU A 131 -8.59 12.56 -13.89
C GLU A 131 -10.09 12.69 -14.21
N LYS A 132 -10.47 13.49 -15.21
CA LYS A 132 -11.86 13.70 -15.57
C LYS A 132 -12.45 12.43 -16.18
N LEU A 133 -11.68 11.79 -17.06
CA LEU A 133 -12.08 10.52 -17.67
C LEU A 133 -12.17 9.43 -16.61
N LEU A 134 -11.20 9.32 -15.73
CA LEU A 134 -11.20 8.37 -14.62
C LEU A 134 -12.43 8.58 -13.72
N LYS A 135 -12.70 9.82 -13.33
CA LYS A 135 -13.89 10.18 -12.54
C LYS A 135 -15.21 9.76 -13.21
N SER A 136 -15.30 9.90 -14.53
CA SER A 136 -16.52 9.57 -15.27
C SER A 136 -16.85 8.08 -15.32
N LYS A 137 -15.83 7.21 -15.24
CA LYS A 137 -15.99 5.75 -15.30
C LYS A 137 -15.98 5.06 -13.93
N CYS A 138 -15.56 5.76 -12.87
CA CYS A 138 -15.53 5.20 -11.53
C CYS A 138 -16.94 4.94 -10.97
N PRO A 139 -17.15 3.85 -10.22
CA PRO A 139 -18.34 3.67 -9.39
C PRO A 139 -18.52 4.82 -8.40
N LYS A 140 -19.75 5.03 -7.89
CA LYS A 140 -20.09 6.17 -7.00
C LYS A 140 -19.23 6.28 -5.73
N ASN A 141 -18.69 5.17 -5.26
CA ASN A 141 -17.86 5.11 -4.04
C ASN A 141 -16.34 5.05 -4.32
N VAL A 142 -15.93 5.28 -5.57
CA VAL A 142 -14.53 5.21 -6.02
C VAL A 142 -14.11 6.57 -6.56
N PHE A 143 -12.99 7.11 -6.06
CA PHE A 143 -12.53 8.46 -6.40
C PHE A 143 -11.04 8.45 -6.69
N PRO A 144 -10.54 9.22 -7.67
CA PRO A 144 -9.14 9.57 -7.74
C PRO A 144 -8.77 10.44 -6.55
N GLY A 145 -7.62 10.14 -5.92
CA GLY A 145 -7.02 10.96 -4.88
C GLY A 145 -6.32 12.19 -5.46
N TYR A 146 -6.04 13.17 -4.62
CA TYR A 146 -5.27 14.35 -4.99
C TYR A 146 -4.40 14.82 -3.83
N ASP A 147 -3.33 15.55 -4.14
CA ASP A 147 -2.37 16.02 -3.16
C ASP A 147 -3.03 16.96 -2.14
N GLY A 148 -2.76 16.74 -0.87
CA GLY A 148 -3.38 17.48 0.22
C GLY A 148 -4.80 17.04 0.61
N GLN A 149 -5.32 15.96 0.02
CA GLN A 149 -6.62 15.41 0.41
C GLN A 149 -6.61 14.91 1.85
N ILE A 150 -7.59 15.36 2.64
CA ILE A 150 -7.83 14.88 4.00
C ILE A 150 -9.11 14.04 4.00
N ILE A 151 -9.07 12.88 4.63
CA ILE A 151 -10.18 11.94 4.74
C ILE A 151 -10.35 11.58 6.21
N GLU A 152 -11.51 11.86 6.77
CA GLU A 152 -11.91 11.40 8.09
C GLU A 152 -12.59 10.03 7.97
N ILE A 153 -12.23 9.09 8.87
CA ILE A 153 -12.73 7.70 8.93
C ILE A 153 -13.10 7.32 10.35
#